data_46a3538ec1ce23f24a33478978f333d8
#
_entry.id   46a3538ec1ce23f24a33478978f333d8
#
_cell.length_a   1.000
_cell.length_b   1.000
_cell.length_c   1.000
_cell.angle_alpha   90.00
_cell.angle_beta   90.00
_cell.angle_gamma   90.00
#
_symmetry.space_group_name_H-M   'P 1'
#
loop_
_entity.id
_entity.type
_entity.pdbx_description
1 polymer ?
#
loop_
_entity_poly.entity_id
_entity_poly.type
_entity_poly.pdbx_seq_one_letter_code
_entity_poly.pdbx_strand_id
1 'polypeptide(L)'
;MISFNVPPTVGKEMTYIEEAIRSHKICGDGEFTQKCSKWIEENTGTAKALLTTSCTHATELAAILANIRPGDEVIMPSYTFVSTADAFVLRGAKVIFVDIRPDTMNIDENLIEDAVTHKTRAIVPVHYAGVACEMDKICDIAREYNLMVIEDAAQAMMATYKGQALGTFGDYGCYSFHETKNYSMGEGGALLIKDSGNIMKAEIIREKGTNRSQFFRGEIDKYTWVEAGSSYLPSELNAAYLWAQLDKADEIYNDRMESWNLYYSLLAELSEKGIIGLPVIPDGCAHNAHMFYIKVKDLNERSELIHFLKGKNIKSVFHYIPLHSSPAGKRLGKFHGTDKYTTVESERLLRLPMYYGLGEDKIIYITEMIKEFFTRIRGY
;
A
#
# COMPACT_ATOMS: atom_id res chain seq x y z
N MET A 1 9.64 24.87 -8.21
CA MET A 1 9.70 23.93 -7.08
C MET A 1 9.37 22.54 -7.61
N ILE A 2 10.21 21.54 -7.34
CA ILE A 2 9.94 20.14 -7.68
C ILE A 2 9.03 19.58 -6.58
N SER A 3 7.80 19.18 -6.97
CA SER A 3 6.82 18.59 -6.05
C SER A 3 7.27 17.21 -5.59
N PHE A 4 6.87 16.81 -4.39
CA PHE A 4 7.15 15.47 -3.87
C PHE A 4 6.37 14.39 -4.64
N ASN A 5 5.11 14.67 -4.94
CA ASN A 5 4.21 13.81 -5.69
C ASN A 5 3.33 14.68 -6.61
N VAL A 6 2.97 14.10 -7.75
CA VAL A 6 1.96 14.62 -8.68
C VAL A 6 1.10 13.42 -9.08
N PRO A 7 -0.23 13.47 -8.88
CA PRO A 7 -1.10 12.40 -9.34
C PRO A 7 -0.94 12.14 -10.84
N PRO A 8 -0.88 10.89 -11.29
CA PRO A 8 -0.75 10.59 -12.71
C PRO A 8 -1.98 11.04 -13.48
N THR A 9 -1.75 11.57 -14.69
CA THR A 9 -2.79 11.84 -15.69
C THR A 9 -2.29 11.38 -17.04
N VAL A 10 -3.12 10.63 -17.75
CA VAL A 10 -2.79 10.03 -19.06
C VAL A 10 -3.61 10.63 -20.21
N GLY A 11 -4.46 11.64 -19.91
CA GLY A 11 -5.20 12.44 -20.87
C GLY A 11 -6.57 11.89 -21.27
N LYS A 12 -6.99 10.72 -20.78
CA LYS A 12 -8.31 10.12 -21.08
C LYS A 12 -9.31 10.22 -19.92
N GLU A 13 -8.90 10.72 -18.77
CA GLU A 13 -9.70 10.74 -17.54
C GLU A 13 -11.04 11.49 -17.77
N MET A 14 -10.98 12.69 -18.37
CA MET A 14 -12.18 13.48 -18.64
C MET A 14 -13.11 12.80 -19.65
N THR A 15 -12.56 12.14 -20.66
CA THR A 15 -13.34 11.40 -21.67
C THR A 15 -14.18 10.31 -21.02
N TYR A 16 -13.55 9.48 -20.17
CA TYR A 16 -14.26 8.37 -19.51
C TYR A 16 -15.23 8.85 -18.42
N ILE A 17 -14.93 9.97 -17.73
CA ILE A 17 -15.89 10.60 -16.81
C ILE A 17 -17.13 11.09 -17.58
N GLU A 18 -16.96 11.73 -18.76
CA GLU A 18 -18.08 12.12 -19.60
C GLU A 18 -18.91 10.93 -20.06
N GLU A 19 -18.27 9.81 -20.45
CA GLU A 19 -18.94 8.58 -20.80
C GLU A 19 -19.77 8.03 -19.63
N ALA A 20 -19.20 8.01 -18.41
CA ALA A 20 -19.92 7.61 -17.21
C ALA A 20 -21.17 8.48 -16.96
N ILE A 21 -21.05 9.79 -17.13
CA ILE A 21 -22.19 10.73 -17.01
C ILE A 21 -23.26 10.45 -18.08
N ARG A 22 -22.86 10.26 -19.32
CA ARG A 22 -23.78 9.98 -20.45
C ARG A 22 -24.50 8.65 -20.33
N SER A 23 -23.92 7.68 -19.63
CA SER A 23 -24.57 6.38 -19.36
C SER A 23 -25.75 6.47 -18.38
N HIS A 24 -25.96 7.64 -17.75
CA HIS A 24 -26.95 7.87 -16.69
C HIS A 24 -26.80 6.95 -15.47
N LYS A 25 -25.64 6.29 -15.30
CA LYS A 25 -25.30 5.49 -14.13
C LYS A 25 -24.00 6.00 -13.51
N ILE A 26 -24.12 6.86 -12.50
CA ILE A 26 -22.97 7.46 -11.80
C ILE A 26 -22.71 6.84 -10.41
N CYS A 27 -23.63 6.00 -9.90
CA CYS A 27 -23.40 5.20 -8.71
C CYS A 27 -22.54 3.98 -9.08
N GLY A 28 -21.86 3.39 -8.11
CA GLY A 28 -20.93 2.29 -8.35
C GLY A 28 -21.53 1.01 -8.93
N ASP A 29 -20.69 0.04 -9.22
CA ASP A 29 -20.98 -1.21 -9.93
C ASP A 29 -21.57 -0.99 -11.36
N GLY A 30 -21.13 0.08 -12.01
CA GLY A 30 -21.36 0.30 -13.42
C GLY A 30 -20.22 -0.25 -14.30
N GLU A 31 -20.18 0.22 -15.53
CA GLU A 31 -19.25 -0.27 -16.55
C GLU A 31 -17.79 -0.08 -16.16
N PHE A 32 -17.43 1.12 -15.66
CA PHE A 32 -16.03 1.41 -15.30
C PHE A 32 -15.59 0.67 -14.04
N THR A 33 -16.47 0.51 -13.03
CA THR A 33 -16.18 -0.36 -11.89
C THR A 33 -15.89 -1.79 -12.33
N GLN A 34 -16.70 -2.33 -13.26
CA GLN A 34 -16.49 -3.67 -13.81
C GLN A 34 -15.19 -3.79 -14.61
N LYS A 35 -14.87 -2.80 -15.46
CA LYS A 35 -13.62 -2.75 -16.21
C LYS A 35 -12.41 -2.76 -15.28
N CYS A 36 -12.41 -1.91 -14.25
CA CYS A 36 -11.32 -1.85 -13.28
C CYS A 36 -11.17 -3.16 -12.49
N SER A 37 -12.28 -3.71 -11.99
CA SER A 37 -12.27 -4.97 -11.26
C SER A 37 -11.74 -6.12 -12.11
N LYS A 38 -12.22 -6.23 -13.35
CA LYS A 38 -11.78 -7.25 -14.30
C LYS A 38 -10.29 -7.12 -14.64
N TRP A 39 -9.82 -5.89 -14.88
CA TRP A 39 -8.41 -5.62 -15.14
C TRP A 39 -7.54 -6.10 -13.97
N ILE A 40 -7.94 -5.80 -12.71
CA ILE A 40 -7.23 -6.25 -11.53
C ILE A 40 -7.24 -7.78 -11.43
N GLU A 41 -8.39 -8.42 -11.64
CA GLU A 41 -8.54 -9.88 -11.62
C GLU A 41 -7.62 -10.57 -12.65
N GLU A 42 -7.59 -10.05 -13.90
CA GLU A 42 -6.77 -10.58 -15.00
C GLU A 42 -5.27 -10.39 -14.77
N ASN A 43 -4.86 -9.27 -14.18
CA ASN A 43 -3.44 -8.97 -13.97
C ASN A 43 -2.88 -9.50 -12.65
N THR A 44 -3.72 -9.91 -11.72
CA THR A 44 -3.26 -10.44 -10.42
C THR A 44 -3.56 -11.91 -10.22
N GLY A 45 -4.54 -12.45 -10.94
CA GLY A 45 -5.02 -13.83 -10.75
C GLY A 45 -5.89 -14.02 -9.50
N THR A 46 -6.29 -12.93 -8.81
CA THR A 46 -7.24 -13.03 -7.70
C THR A 46 -8.61 -13.51 -8.17
N ALA A 47 -9.33 -14.26 -7.33
CA ALA A 47 -10.66 -14.78 -7.71
C ALA A 47 -11.69 -13.66 -7.87
N LYS A 48 -11.54 -12.55 -7.09
CA LYS A 48 -12.39 -11.37 -7.19
C LYS A 48 -11.67 -10.12 -6.73
N ALA A 49 -11.86 -9.01 -7.46
CA ALA A 49 -11.48 -7.68 -7.03
C ALA A 49 -12.73 -6.79 -6.87
N LEU A 50 -12.89 -6.21 -5.70
CA LEU A 50 -14.01 -5.32 -5.37
C LEU A 50 -13.47 -3.91 -5.12
N LEU A 51 -13.78 -2.94 -5.98
CA LEU A 51 -13.44 -1.55 -5.73
C LEU A 51 -14.11 -1.03 -4.46
N THR A 52 -13.37 -0.24 -3.70
CA THR A 52 -13.80 0.41 -2.47
C THR A 52 -13.48 1.90 -2.50
N THR A 53 -14.11 2.68 -1.64
CA THR A 53 -13.92 4.13 -1.55
C THR A 53 -12.55 4.54 -1.00
N SER A 54 -11.80 3.61 -0.41
CA SER A 54 -10.41 3.76 0.02
C SER A 54 -9.78 2.40 0.31
N CYS A 55 -8.45 2.32 0.38
CA CYS A 55 -7.75 1.14 0.89
C CYS A 55 -8.10 0.87 2.37
N THR A 56 -8.32 1.92 3.16
CA THR A 56 -8.82 1.80 4.54
C THR A 56 -10.11 0.99 4.58
N HIS A 57 -11.07 1.32 3.73
CA HIS A 57 -12.33 0.56 3.64
C HIS A 57 -12.13 -0.86 3.08
N ALA A 58 -11.15 -1.10 2.21
CA ALA A 58 -10.80 -2.45 1.79
C ALA A 58 -10.27 -3.28 2.97
N THR A 59 -9.40 -2.69 3.80
CA THR A 59 -8.85 -3.35 4.99
C THR A 59 -9.91 -3.57 6.07
N GLU A 60 -10.82 -2.59 6.29
CA GLU A 60 -11.98 -2.77 7.18
C GLU A 60 -12.89 -3.91 6.72
N LEU A 61 -13.18 -3.98 5.43
CA LEU A 61 -13.97 -5.06 4.84
C LEU A 61 -13.26 -6.42 5.03
N ALA A 62 -11.95 -6.49 4.82
CA ALA A 62 -11.15 -7.69 5.11
C ALA A 62 -11.22 -8.08 6.59
N ALA A 63 -11.13 -7.13 7.52
CA ALA A 63 -11.24 -7.39 8.97
C ALA A 63 -12.63 -7.93 9.36
N ILE A 64 -13.71 -7.46 8.69
CA ILE A 64 -15.07 -7.99 8.89
C ILE A 64 -15.16 -9.42 8.35
N LEU A 65 -14.63 -9.67 7.15
CA LEU A 65 -14.65 -11.00 6.50
C LEU A 65 -13.83 -12.02 7.30
N ALA A 66 -12.69 -11.61 7.85
CA ALA A 66 -11.86 -12.40 8.75
C ALA A 66 -12.51 -12.60 10.13
N ASN A 67 -13.71 -12.05 10.36
CA ASN A 67 -14.47 -12.19 11.60
C ASN A 67 -13.70 -11.71 12.85
N ILE A 68 -12.90 -10.67 12.70
CA ILE A 68 -12.17 -10.06 13.81
C ILE A 68 -13.16 -9.51 14.85
N ARG A 69 -12.89 -9.79 16.14
CA ARG A 69 -13.78 -9.47 17.26
C ARG A 69 -13.02 -8.77 18.38
N PRO A 70 -13.74 -8.12 19.32
CA PRO A 70 -13.12 -7.55 20.52
C PRO A 70 -12.32 -8.58 21.30
N GLY A 71 -11.06 -8.23 21.60
CA GLY A 71 -10.13 -9.08 22.34
C GLY A 71 -9.25 -9.97 21.48
N ASP A 72 -9.50 -10.07 20.19
CA ASP A 72 -8.57 -10.71 19.24
C ASP A 72 -7.27 -9.90 19.11
N GLU A 73 -6.21 -10.57 18.72
CA GLU A 73 -4.89 -9.97 18.46
C GLU A 73 -4.56 -10.08 16.97
N VAL A 74 -3.97 -9.00 16.43
CA VAL A 74 -3.54 -8.92 15.04
C VAL A 74 -2.08 -8.48 14.98
N ILE A 75 -1.23 -9.29 14.35
CA ILE A 75 0.20 -9.04 14.23
C ILE A 75 0.47 -8.22 12.97
N MET A 76 1.25 -7.13 13.10
CA MET A 76 1.68 -6.29 11.98
C MET A 76 2.98 -5.54 12.29
N PRO A 77 3.69 -4.99 11.28
CA PRO A 77 4.82 -4.12 11.54
C PRO A 77 4.35 -2.81 12.17
N SER A 78 5.18 -2.22 13.03
CA SER A 78 4.90 -0.88 13.55
C SER A 78 5.21 0.24 12.55
N TYR A 79 6.02 -0.05 11.55
CA TYR A 79 6.37 0.88 10.48
C TYR A 79 5.36 0.79 9.34
N THR A 80 4.20 1.39 9.53
CA THR A 80 3.11 1.43 8.55
C THR A 80 2.25 2.67 8.72
N PHE A 81 1.31 2.88 7.78
CA PHE A 81 0.30 3.91 7.91
C PHE A 81 -0.78 3.51 8.91
N VAL A 82 -1.42 4.50 9.54
CA VAL A 82 -2.39 4.28 10.61
C VAL A 82 -3.58 3.41 10.19
N SER A 83 -4.02 3.50 8.94
CA SER A 83 -5.16 2.74 8.42
C SER A 83 -4.97 1.23 8.50
N THR A 84 -3.71 0.74 8.39
CA THR A 84 -3.39 -0.68 8.56
C THR A 84 -3.83 -1.19 9.93
N ALA A 85 -3.64 -0.38 10.98
CA ALA A 85 -4.03 -0.74 12.36
C ALA A 85 -5.51 -0.43 12.63
N ASP A 86 -6.00 0.72 12.17
CA ASP A 86 -7.35 1.23 12.48
C ASP A 86 -8.45 0.26 12.06
N ALA A 87 -8.32 -0.41 10.91
CA ALA A 87 -9.28 -1.39 10.42
C ALA A 87 -9.59 -2.49 11.45
N PHE A 88 -8.59 -2.95 12.19
CA PHE A 88 -8.72 -4.00 13.20
C PHE A 88 -9.11 -3.44 14.57
N VAL A 89 -8.58 -2.27 14.90
CA VAL A 89 -8.93 -1.55 16.14
C VAL A 89 -10.41 -1.18 16.17
N LEU A 90 -11.00 -0.76 15.05
CA LEU A 90 -12.43 -0.49 14.92
C LEU A 90 -13.29 -1.74 15.19
N ARG A 91 -12.73 -2.95 15.01
CA ARG A 91 -13.36 -4.22 15.38
C ARG A 91 -13.11 -4.63 16.84
N GLY A 92 -12.36 -3.82 17.61
CA GLY A 92 -12.02 -4.08 19.00
C GLY A 92 -10.83 -5.01 19.19
N ALA A 93 -10.07 -5.30 18.14
CA ALA A 93 -8.83 -6.06 18.23
C ALA A 93 -7.72 -5.24 18.87
N LYS A 94 -6.75 -5.93 19.46
CA LYS A 94 -5.48 -5.38 19.91
C LYS A 94 -4.41 -5.62 18.88
N VAL A 95 -3.68 -4.57 18.51
CA VAL A 95 -2.57 -4.69 17.58
C VAL A 95 -1.31 -5.14 18.30
N ILE A 96 -0.66 -6.16 17.78
CA ILE A 96 0.64 -6.65 18.24
C ILE A 96 1.66 -6.23 17.19
N PHE A 97 2.44 -5.20 17.52
CA PHE A 97 3.49 -4.72 16.66
C PHE A 97 4.74 -5.55 16.81
N VAL A 98 5.38 -5.91 15.72
CA VAL A 98 6.69 -6.53 15.68
C VAL A 98 7.68 -5.63 14.94
N ASP A 99 8.98 -5.88 15.15
CA ASP A 99 10.03 -5.10 14.50
C ASP A 99 10.10 -5.37 13.00
N ILE A 100 10.86 -4.56 12.31
CA ILE A 100 11.05 -4.63 10.87
C ILE A 100 12.43 -5.12 10.50
N ARG A 101 12.59 -5.57 9.27
CA ARG A 101 13.88 -5.77 8.62
C ARG A 101 14.50 -4.40 8.29
N PRO A 102 15.78 -4.19 8.62
CA PRO A 102 16.43 -2.90 8.34
C PRO A 102 16.73 -2.68 6.85
N ASP A 103 16.75 -3.73 6.03
CA ASP A 103 17.01 -3.66 4.59
C ASP A 103 15.79 -3.17 3.79
N THR A 104 14.63 -3.80 3.99
CA THR A 104 13.41 -3.56 3.21
C THR A 104 12.38 -2.67 3.91
N MET A 105 12.49 -2.43 5.21
CA MET A 105 11.47 -1.78 6.06
C MET A 105 10.20 -2.61 6.25
N ASN A 106 10.13 -3.82 5.72
CA ASN A 106 9.03 -4.75 5.89
C ASN A 106 9.07 -5.42 7.26
N ILE A 107 7.96 -6.03 7.66
CA ILE A 107 7.89 -6.84 8.89
C ILE A 107 9.03 -7.87 8.90
N ASP A 108 9.69 -8.05 10.06
CA ASP A 108 10.64 -9.16 10.22
C ASP A 108 9.86 -10.46 10.45
N GLU A 109 9.83 -11.29 9.44
CA GLU A 109 9.12 -12.57 9.45
C GLU A 109 9.63 -13.55 10.52
N ASN A 110 10.87 -13.34 10.99
CA ASN A 110 11.46 -14.20 12.06
C ASN A 110 10.90 -13.91 13.45
N LEU A 111 10.24 -12.77 13.62
CA LEU A 111 9.67 -12.33 14.90
C LEU A 111 8.17 -12.61 15.01
N ILE A 112 7.53 -13.05 13.94
CA ILE A 112 6.07 -13.24 13.90
C ILE A 112 5.65 -14.39 14.80
N GLU A 113 6.33 -15.52 14.72
CA GLU A 113 5.97 -16.74 15.44
C GLU A 113 5.99 -16.54 16.95
N ASP A 114 7.02 -15.88 17.49
CA ASP A 114 7.14 -15.56 18.92
C ASP A 114 6.02 -14.61 19.42
N ALA A 115 5.41 -13.84 18.50
CA ALA A 115 4.31 -12.93 18.82
C ALA A 115 2.93 -13.62 18.81
N VAL A 116 2.83 -14.87 18.32
CA VAL A 116 1.57 -15.61 18.25
C VAL A 116 1.09 -16.01 19.63
N THR A 117 -0.18 -15.78 19.93
CA THR A 117 -0.88 -16.21 21.13
C THR A 117 -2.17 -16.93 20.77
N HIS A 118 -2.85 -17.52 21.75
CA HIS A 118 -4.18 -18.11 21.56
C HIS A 118 -5.26 -17.10 21.12
N LYS A 119 -4.98 -15.80 21.22
CA LYS A 119 -5.86 -14.71 20.79
C LYS A 119 -5.54 -14.21 19.38
N THR A 120 -4.40 -14.57 18.83
CA THR A 120 -4.00 -14.13 17.48
C THR A 120 -4.99 -14.69 16.45
N ARG A 121 -5.43 -13.85 15.53
CA ARG A 121 -6.38 -14.19 14.45
C ARG A 121 -5.84 -13.88 13.07
N ALA A 122 -4.98 -12.88 12.95
CA ALA A 122 -4.46 -12.48 11.65
C ALA A 122 -3.02 -11.97 11.73
N ILE A 123 -2.31 -12.11 10.61
CA ILE A 123 -1.04 -11.45 10.30
C ILE A 123 -1.33 -10.47 9.17
N VAL A 124 -0.84 -9.23 9.31
CA VAL A 124 -1.01 -8.17 8.31
C VAL A 124 0.37 -7.69 7.84
N PRO A 125 0.97 -8.36 6.85
CA PRO A 125 2.18 -7.87 6.21
C PRO A 125 1.89 -6.60 5.42
N VAL A 126 2.85 -5.67 5.39
CA VAL A 126 2.78 -4.43 4.62
C VAL A 126 3.91 -4.45 3.59
N HIS A 127 3.58 -4.40 2.31
CA HIS A 127 4.58 -4.41 1.23
C HIS A 127 5.14 -3.01 1.00
N TYR A 128 6.05 -2.60 1.87
CA TYR A 128 6.59 -1.25 1.86
C TYR A 128 7.35 -0.94 0.57
N ALA A 129 7.10 0.25 0.01
CA ALA A 129 7.70 0.73 -1.25
C ALA A 129 7.43 -0.17 -2.48
N GLY A 130 6.45 -1.08 -2.42
CA GLY A 130 6.18 -2.07 -3.45
C GLY A 130 7.14 -3.26 -3.42
N VAL A 131 7.90 -3.43 -2.35
CA VAL A 131 8.79 -4.59 -2.13
C VAL A 131 8.07 -5.62 -1.26
N ALA A 132 8.12 -6.88 -1.68
CA ALA A 132 7.44 -7.96 -0.98
C ALA A 132 8.01 -8.21 0.42
N CYS A 133 7.12 -8.54 1.37
CA CYS A 133 7.51 -9.28 2.56
C CYS A 133 7.90 -10.72 2.18
N GLU A 134 8.55 -11.46 3.08
CA GLU A 134 8.86 -12.89 2.91
C GLU A 134 7.58 -13.74 3.02
N MET A 135 6.77 -13.69 1.95
CA MET A 135 5.41 -14.23 1.97
C MET A 135 5.36 -15.75 2.15
N ASP A 136 6.36 -16.49 1.69
CA ASP A 136 6.41 -17.94 1.90
C ASP A 136 6.42 -18.25 3.40
N LYS A 137 7.32 -17.62 4.15
CA LYS A 137 7.43 -17.83 5.60
C LYS A 137 6.21 -17.33 6.36
N ILE A 138 5.68 -16.16 5.98
CA ILE A 138 4.48 -15.60 6.60
C ILE A 138 3.27 -16.53 6.40
N CYS A 139 3.10 -17.06 5.18
CA CYS A 139 2.01 -17.99 4.88
C CYS A 139 2.19 -19.35 5.56
N ASP A 140 3.44 -19.82 5.75
CA ASP A 140 3.71 -21.05 6.47
C ASP A 140 3.34 -20.90 7.96
N ILE A 141 3.77 -19.83 8.63
CA ILE A 141 3.37 -19.52 10.00
C ILE A 141 1.84 -19.42 10.11
N ALA A 142 1.21 -18.68 9.21
CA ALA A 142 -0.25 -18.53 9.22
C ALA A 142 -0.97 -19.87 9.11
N ARG A 143 -0.48 -20.78 8.27
CA ARG A 143 -1.04 -22.13 8.09
C ARG A 143 -0.85 -22.99 9.36
N GLU A 144 0.34 -22.94 9.97
CA GLU A 144 0.65 -23.70 11.18
C GLU A 144 -0.25 -23.29 12.36
N TYR A 145 -0.47 -21.98 12.53
CA TYR A 145 -1.26 -21.45 13.64
C TYR A 145 -2.73 -21.18 13.28
N ASN A 146 -3.18 -21.55 12.07
CA ASN A 146 -4.54 -21.32 11.57
C ASN A 146 -4.96 -19.83 11.66
N LEU A 147 -4.09 -18.95 11.16
CA LEU A 147 -4.27 -17.49 11.12
C LEU A 147 -4.64 -17.03 9.74
N MET A 148 -5.42 -15.94 9.64
CA MET A 148 -5.69 -15.24 8.38
C MET A 148 -4.47 -14.39 7.99
N VAL A 149 -4.20 -14.28 6.69
CA VAL A 149 -3.22 -13.32 6.15
C VAL A 149 -3.97 -12.26 5.36
N ILE A 150 -3.81 -11.00 5.77
CA ILE A 150 -4.42 -9.86 5.11
C ILE A 150 -3.29 -8.93 4.67
N GLU A 151 -3.02 -8.89 3.36
CA GLU A 151 -1.92 -8.10 2.82
C GLU A 151 -2.31 -6.63 2.69
N ASP A 152 -1.61 -5.74 3.39
CA ASP A 152 -1.61 -4.32 3.05
C ASP A 152 -0.70 -4.11 1.84
N ALA A 153 -1.30 -4.19 0.67
CA ALA A 153 -0.66 -4.01 -0.62
C ALA A 153 -0.91 -2.61 -1.20
N ALA A 154 -1.20 -1.62 -0.32
CA ALA A 154 -1.49 -0.23 -0.71
C ALA A 154 -0.40 0.44 -1.57
N GLN A 155 0.80 -0.11 -1.59
CA GLN A 155 1.95 0.39 -2.34
C GLN A 155 2.41 -0.61 -3.42
N ALA A 156 1.69 -1.73 -3.64
CA ALA A 156 2.24 -2.91 -4.29
C ALA A 156 1.55 -3.31 -5.60
N MET A 157 0.60 -2.53 -6.12
CA MET A 157 -0.02 -2.84 -7.40
C MET A 157 1.02 -2.95 -8.52
N MET A 158 0.98 -4.01 -9.33
CA MET A 158 1.97 -4.41 -10.34
C MET A 158 3.35 -4.83 -9.78
N ALA A 159 3.49 -5.01 -8.48
CA ALA A 159 4.66 -5.65 -7.89
C ALA A 159 4.41 -7.15 -7.67
N THR A 160 5.48 -7.96 -7.73
CA THR A 160 5.37 -9.41 -7.58
C THR A 160 6.42 -9.98 -6.62
N TYR A 161 6.12 -11.15 -6.07
CA TYR A 161 7.06 -11.99 -5.35
C TYR A 161 7.07 -13.37 -6.01
N LYS A 162 8.23 -13.80 -6.49
CA LYS A 162 8.40 -15.06 -7.25
C LYS A 162 7.40 -15.21 -8.41
N GLY A 163 7.11 -14.10 -9.07
CA GLY A 163 6.18 -14.04 -10.22
C GLY A 163 4.69 -13.99 -9.87
N GLN A 164 4.32 -14.08 -8.58
CA GLN A 164 2.94 -13.92 -8.14
C GLN A 164 2.67 -12.47 -7.67
N ALA A 165 1.53 -11.90 -8.04
CA ALA A 165 1.17 -10.53 -7.70
C ALA A 165 1.01 -10.36 -6.17
N LEU A 166 1.57 -9.25 -5.63
CA LEU A 166 1.37 -8.90 -4.23
C LEU A 166 -0.10 -8.53 -3.97
N GLY A 167 -0.61 -8.93 -2.82
CA GLY A 167 -2.04 -8.85 -2.49
C GLY A 167 -2.83 -10.14 -2.84
N THR A 168 -2.15 -11.21 -3.30
CA THR A 168 -2.80 -12.49 -3.67
C THR A 168 -2.25 -13.72 -2.94
N PHE A 169 -1.29 -13.53 -2.05
CA PHE A 169 -0.73 -14.61 -1.23
C PHE A 169 -1.64 -14.99 -0.09
N GLY A 170 -2.13 -13.99 0.64
CA GLY A 170 -3.02 -14.14 1.78
C GLY A 170 -4.46 -14.44 1.40
N ASP A 171 -5.34 -14.44 2.40
CA ASP A 171 -6.77 -14.61 2.21
C ASP A 171 -7.41 -13.39 1.54
N TYR A 172 -6.89 -12.21 1.89
CA TYR A 172 -7.31 -10.92 1.36
C TYR A 172 -6.09 -10.03 1.08
N GLY A 173 -6.19 -9.23 0.00
CA GLY A 173 -5.24 -8.16 -0.31
C GLY A 173 -5.94 -6.82 -0.46
N CYS A 174 -5.28 -5.73 -0.09
CA CYS A 174 -5.86 -4.40 -0.09
C CYS A 174 -5.00 -3.44 -0.93
N TYR A 175 -5.53 -3.00 -2.07
CA TYR A 175 -4.91 -1.99 -2.92
C TYR A 175 -5.41 -0.58 -2.60
N SER A 176 -4.55 0.41 -2.84
CA SER A 176 -4.87 1.83 -2.69
C SER A 176 -4.79 2.57 -4.03
N PHE A 177 -5.80 3.39 -4.29
CA PHE A 177 -5.88 4.32 -5.41
C PHE A 177 -6.00 5.78 -4.92
N HIS A 178 -5.41 6.07 -3.74
CA HIS A 178 -5.25 7.43 -3.26
C HIS A 178 -4.34 8.24 -4.21
N GLU A 179 -4.48 9.57 -4.25
CA GLU A 179 -3.72 10.46 -5.16
C GLU A 179 -2.19 10.29 -5.10
N THR A 180 -1.65 9.77 -3.99
CA THR A 180 -0.21 9.56 -3.80
C THR A 180 0.30 8.23 -4.37
N LYS A 181 -0.58 7.38 -4.90
CA LYS A 181 -0.22 6.05 -5.41
C LYS A 181 0.16 6.10 -6.89
N ASN A 182 0.71 4.99 -7.37
CA ASN A 182 1.13 4.87 -8.78
C ASN A 182 -0.06 5.03 -9.74
N TYR A 183 -1.23 4.56 -9.32
CA TYR A 183 -2.51 4.66 -10.01
C TYR A 183 -3.53 5.26 -9.04
N SER A 184 -4.32 6.22 -9.51
CA SER A 184 -5.17 7.00 -8.61
C SER A 184 -6.60 7.14 -9.14
N MET A 185 -7.54 7.26 -8.23
CA MET A 185 -8.90 7.74 -8.49
C MET A 185 -9.28 8.88 -7.51
N GLY A 186 -8.24 9.61 -7.05
CA GLY A 186 -8.34 10.60 -5.99
C GLY A 186 -8.35 9.95 -4.64
N GLU A 187 -9.48 9.41 -4.24
CA GLU A 187 -9.66 8.51 -3.10
C GLU A 187 -10.24 7.19 -3.59
N GLY A 188 -9.61 6.06 -3.25
CA GLY A 188 -10.08 4.75 -3.63
C GLY A 188 -9.19 3.60 -3.19
N GLY A 189 -9.71 2.40 -3.38
CA GLY A 189 -9.02 1.16 -3.11
C GLY A 189 -9.70 -0.02 -3.76
N ALA A 190 -9.15 -1.21 -3.53
CA ALA A 190 -9.76 -2.47 -3.91
C ALA A 190 -9.45 -3.55 -2.88
N LEU A 191 -10.44 -4.39 -2.58
CA LEU A 191 -10.27 -5.64 -1.87
C LEU A 191 -10.10 -6.77 -2.89
N LEU A 192 -9.00 -7.51 -2.78
CA LEU A 192 -8.72 -8.73 -3.52
C LEU A 192 -9.10 -9.92 -2.64
N ILE A 193 -9.81 -10.88 -3.21
CA ILE A 193 -10.35 -12.04 -2.51
C ILE A 193 -9.80 -13.29 -3.17
N LYS A 194 -9.07 -14.10 -2.41
CA LYS A 194 -8.48 -15.35 -2.90
C LYS A 194 -9.48 -16.48 -2.99
N ASP A 195 -10.30 -16.66 -1.96
CA ASP A 195 -11.30 -17.74 -1.89
C ASP A 195 -12.63 -17.27 -2.46
N SER A 196 -13.08 -17.89 -3.57
CA SER A 196 -14.35 -17.59 -4.21
C SER A 196 -15.57 -17.78 -3.30
N GLY A 197 -15.48 -18.63 -2.27
CA GLY A 197 -16.54 -18.82 -1.28
C GLY A 197 -16.87 -17.58 -0.46
N ASN A 198 -15.93 -16.62 -0.38
CA ASN A 198 -16.12 -15.36 0.36
C ASN A 198 -16.69 -14.22 -0.49
N ILE A 199 -16.79 -14.36 -1.81
CA ILE A 199 -17.19 -13.27 -2.73
C ILE A 199 -18.58 -12.74 -2.40
N MET A 200 -19.57 -13.60 -2.28
CA MET A 200 -20.95 -13.20 -2.01
C MET A 200 -21.07 -12.42 -0.69
N LYS A 201 -20.40 -12.89 0.37
CA LYS A 201 -20.39 -12.20 1.67
C LYS A 201 -19.73 -10.83 1.57
N ALA A 202 -18.63 -10.72 0.82
CA ALA A 202 -17.92 -9.46 0.61
C ALA A 202 -18.79 -8.45 -0.17
N GLU A 203 -19.47 -8.86 -1.23
CA GLU A 203 -20.42 -8.01 -1.98
C GLU A 203 -21.53 -7.49 -1.07
N ILE A 204 -22.13 -8.37 -0.26
CA ILE A 204 -23.19 -8.01 0.68
C ILE A 204 -22.70 -6.94 1.67
N ILE A 205 -21.57 -7.17 2.33
CA ILE A 205 -21.04 -6.25 3.33
C ILE A 205 -20.65 -4.91 2.68
N ARG A 206 -20.02 -4.94 1.49
CA ARG A 206 -19.66 -3.75 0.71
C ARG A 206 -20.88 -2.87 0.37
N GLU A 207 -22.03 -3.49 0.12
CA GLU A 207 -23.28 -2.84 -0.27
C GLU A 207 -24.31 -2.82 0.88
N LYS A 208 -23.90 -2.28 2.01
CA LYS A 208 -24.79 -1.96 3.17
C LYS A 208 -25.43 -3.19 3.81
N GLY A 209 -24.86 -4.38 3.64
CA GLY A 209 -25.44 -5.62 4.18
C GLY A 209 -26.65 -6.12 3.40
N THR A 210 -26.83 -5.67 2.15
CA THR A 210 -27.93 -6.10 1.29
C THR A 210 -27.47 -7.12 0.23
N ASN A 211 -28.34 -8.02 -0.15
CA ASN A 211 -28.11 -8.95 -1.25
C ASN A 211 -28.48 -8.37 -2.63
N ARG A 212 -28.31 -7.06 -2.80
CA ARG A 212 -28.66 -6.31 -4.01
C ARG A 212 -27.90 -6.77 -5.26
N SER A 213 -26.64 -7.17 -5.12
CA SER A 213 -25.84 -7.69 -6.23
C SER A 213 -26.48 -8.94 -6.84
N GLN A 214 -27.04 -9.84 -6.02
CA GLN A 214 -27.77 -11.03 -6.47
C GLN A 214 -29.05 -10.65 -7.23
N PHE A 215 -29.76 -9.61 -6.77
CA PHE A 215 -30.96 -9.11 -7.46
C PHE A 215 -30.60 -8.59 -8.87
N PHE A 216 -29.54 -7.83 -9.02
CA PHE A 216 -29.12 -7.34 -10.35
C PHE A 216 -28.61 -8.43 -11.28
N ARG A 217 -28.12 -9.56 -10.75
CA ARG A 217 -27.75 -10.74 -11.53
C ARG A 217 -28.97 -11.63 -11.86
N GLY A 218 -30.16 -11.29 -11.34
CA GLY A 218 -31.37 -12.09 -11.55
C GLY A 218 -31.44 -13.37 -10.74
N GLU A 219 -30.64 -13.51 -9.70
CA GLU A 219 -30.60 -14.69 -8.83
C GLU A 219 -31.76 -14.72 -7.82
N ILE A 220 -32.30 -13.54 -7.49
CA ILE A 220 -33.43 -13.36 -6.56
C ILE A 220 -34.39 -12.28 -7.08
N ASP A 221 -35.67 -12.40 -6.70
CA ASP A 221 -36.74 -11.49 -7.16
C ASP A 221 -36.73 -10.12 -6.42
N LYS A 222 -36.25 -10.08 -5.19
CA LYS A 222 -36.20 -8.88 -4.34
C LYS A 222 -34.97 -8.93 -3.45
N TYR A 223 -34.29 -7.79 -3.27
CA TYR A 223 -33.20 -7.69 -2.31
C TYR A 223 -33.71 -7.16 -0.96
N THR A 224 -32.99 -7.51 0.09
CA THR A 224 -33.30 -7.11 1.46
C THR A 224 -31.99 -6.93 2.27
N TRP A 225 -32.11 -6.45 3.47
CA TRP A 225 -31.01 -6.41 4.44
C TRP A 225 -30.82 -7.80 5.05
N VAL A 226 -29.65 -8.40 4.84
CA VAL A 226 -29.34 -9.80 5.22
C VAL A 226 -28.16 -9.93 6.19
N GLU A 227 -27.32 -8.88 6.28
CA GLU A 227 -26.14 -8.90 7.13
C GLU A 227 -25.76 -7.47 7.55
N ALA A 228 -24.94 -7.32 8.60
CA ALA A 228 -24.27 -6.07 8.89
C ALA A 228 -23.34 -5.69 7.75
N GLY A 229 -23.36 -4.41 7.33
CA GLY A 229 -22.51 -3.94 6.24
C GLY A 229 -22.34 -2.43 6.27
N SER A 230 -21.58 -1.90 5.31
CA SER A 230 -21.34 -0.48 5.16
C SER A 230 -21.35 -0.05 3.69
N SER A 231 -21.28 1.25 3.46
CA SER A 231 -21.28 1.83 2.11
C SER A 231 -19.83 1.98 1.63
N TYR A 232 -19.22 0.91 1.14
CA TYR A 232 -17.84 0.92 0.68
C TYR A 232 -17.69 1.10 -0.84
N LEU A 233 -18.77 1.17 -1.57
CA LEU A 233 -18.80 1.24 -3.03
C LEU A 233 -18.45 2.64 -3.53
N PRO A 234 -17.42 2.82 -4.39
CA PRO A 234 -17.09 4.11 -5.00
C PRO A 234 -18.07 4.46 -6.12
N SER A 235 -18.06 5.72 -6.57
CA SER A 235 -18.83 6.17 -7.71
C SER A 235 -18.20 5.72 -9.05
N GLU A 236 -19.02 5.67 -10.11
CA GLU A 236 -18.52 5.43 -11.48
C GLU A 236 -17.60 6.56 -11.97
N LEU A 237 -17.74 7.79 -11.43
CA LEU A 237 -16.83 8.88 -11.78
C LEU A 237 -15.40 8.60 -11.33
N ASN A 238 -15.23 8.07 -10.10
CA ASN A 238 -13.94 7.64 -9.61
C ASN A 238 -13.41 6.43 -10.40
N ALA A 239 -14.26 5.45 -10.67
CA ALA A 239 -13.87 4.26 -11.44
C ALA A 239 -13.47 4.62 -12.88
N ALA A 240 -14.16 5.57 -13.53
CA ALA A 240 -13.80 6.07 -14.86
C ALA A 240 -12.44 6.77 -14.87
N TYR A 241 -12.15 7.58 -13.85
CA TYR A 241 -10.84 8.18 -13.67
C TYR A 241 -9.74 7.12 -13.54
N LEU A 242 -9.96 6.10 -12.69
CA LEU A 242 -9.01 4.99 -12.51
C LEU A 242 -8.82 4.20 -13.81
N TRP A 243 -9.91 3.93 -14.53
CA TRP A 243 -9.84 3.15 -15.76
C TRP A 243 -8.90 3.76 -16.79
N ALA A 244 -8.87 5.10 -16.92
CA ALA A 244 -7.94 5.77 -17.80
C ALA A 244 -6.48 5.39 -17.53
N GLN A 245 -6.14 5.26 -16.26
CA GLN A 245 -4.78 4.93 -15.85
C GLN A 245 -4.48 3.43 -15.95
N LEU A 246 -5.47 2.56 -15.68
CA LEU A 246 -5.31 1.13 -15.85
C LEU A 246 -5.16 0.75 -17.34
N ASP A 247 -5.85 1.44 -18.23
CA ASP A 247 -5.69 1.31 -19.69
C ASP A 247 -4.27 1.67 -20.17
N LYS A 248 -3.51 2.39 -19.34
CA LYS A 248 -2.13 2.83 -19.55
C LYS A 248 -1.15 2.40 -18.46
N ALA A 249 -1.50 1.30 -17.76
CA ALA A 249 -0.76 0.89 -16.58
C ALA A 249 0.74 0.63 -16.85
N ASP A 250 1.06 -0.01 -17.96
CA ASP A 250 2.44 -0.30 -18.34
C ASP A 250 3.26 0.96 -18.66
N GLU A 251 2.62 1.99 -19.26
CA GLU A 251 3.27 3.26 -19.55
C GLU A 251 3.67 3.96 -18.26
N ILE A 252 2.74 4.02 -17.27
CA ILE A 252 3.03 4.59 -15.95
C ILE A 252 4.11 3.78 -15.22
N TYR A 253 4.03 2.44 -15.28
CA TYR A 253 5.00 1.55 -14.64
C TYR A 253 6.41 1.76 -15.21
N ASN A 254 6.57 1.76 -16.53
CA ASN A 254 7.85 1.88 -17.19
C ASN A 254 8.53 3.23 -16.90
N ASP A 255 7.80 4.35 -17.02
CA ASP A 255 8.31 5.71 -16.69
C ASP A 255 8.81 5.78 -15.24
N ARG A 256 8.06 5.20 -14.29
CA ARG A 256 8.47 5.17 -12.90
C ARG A 256 9.68 4.28 -12.65
N MET A 257 9.77 3.12 -13.33
CA MET A 257 10.94 2.24 -13.25
C MET A 257 12.20 2.90 -13.84
N GLU A 258 12.08 3.62 -14.95
CA GLU A 258 13.18 4.40 -15.52
C GLU A 258 13.66 5.46 -14.52
N SER A 259 12.75 6.22 -13.95
CA SER A 259 13.05 7.22 -12.92
C SER A 259 13.73 6.60 -11.69
N TRP A 260 13.24 5.46 -11.20
CA TRP A 260 13.80 4.75 -10.06
C TRP A 260 15.22 4.24 -10.33
N ASN A 261 15.44 3.62 -11.49
CA ASN A 261 16.74 3.11 -11.91
C ASN A 261 17.75 4.25 -12.07
N LEU A 262 17.33 5.39 -12.58
CA LEU A 262 18.19 6.56 -12.72
C LEU A 262 18.63 7.10 -11.35
N TYR A 263 17.70 7.24 -10.40
CA TYR A 263 18.05 7.60 -9.02
C TYR A 263 19.07 6.64 -8.43
N TYR A 264 18.82 5.33 -8.58
CA TYR A 264 19.68 4.30 -8.03
C TYR A 264 21.11 4.39 -8.58
N SER A 265 21.25 4.52 -9.90
CA SER A 265 22.55 4.62 -10.57
C SER A 265 23.31 5.90 -10.18
N LEU A 266 22.61 7.06 -10.14
CA LEU A 266 23.25 8.34 -9.83
C LEU A 266 23.68 8.46 -8.37
N LEU A 267 23.05 7.73 -7.44
CA LEU A 267 23.35 7.75 -6.00
C LEU A 267 24.20 6.55 -5.54
N ALA A 268 24.52 5.60 -6.44
CA ALA A 268 25.29 4.38 -6.11
C ALA A 268 26.64 4.68 -5.44
N GLU A 269 27.38 5.64 -5.95
CA GLU A 269 28.69 6.05 -5.38
C GLU A 269 28.60 6.49 -3.92
N LEU A 270 27.56 7.24 -3.55
CA LEU A 270 27.33 7.64 -2.14
C LEU A 270 27.05 6.44 -1.24
N SER A 271 26.36 5.45 -1.78
CA SER A 271 26.06 4.21 -1.06
C SER A 271 27.30 3.32 -0.90
N GLU A 272 28.10 3.16 -1.95
CA GLU A 272 29.37 2.41 -1.92
C GLU A 272 30.38 2.99 -0.92
N LYS A 273 30.37 4.30 -0.74
CA LYS A 273 31.17 5.01 0.28
C LYS A 273 30.55 4.97 1.69
N GLY A 274 29.38 4.31 1.86
CA GLY A 274 28.69 4.20 3.15
C GLY A 274 28.14 5.54 3.67
N ILE A 275 27.94 6.53 2.78
CA ILE A 275 27.40 7.85 3.14
C ILE A 275 25.90 7.78 3.31
N ILE A 276 25.21 7.07 2.40
CA ILE A 276 23.76 6.80 2.44
C ILE A 276 23.48 5.32 2.26
N GLY A 277 22.29 4.88 2.68
CA GLY A 277 21.74 3.59 2.27
C GLY A 277 20.73 3.77 1.14
N LEU A 278 20.75 2.88 0.15
CA LEU A 278 19.77 2.79 -0.95
C LEU A 278 18.71 1.72 -0.65
N PRO A 279 17.55 1.74 -1.34
CA PRO A 279 16.55 0.69 -1.24
C PRO A 279 17.14 -0.66 -1.65
N VAL A 280 16.80 -1.71 -0.90
CA VAL A 280 17.19 -3.09 -1.21
C VAL A 280 16.00 -3.81 -1.83
N ILE A 281 16.23 -4.47 -2.96
CA ILE A 281 15.24 -5.31 -3.63
C ILE A 281 15.73 -6.76 -3.48
N PRO A 282 15.11 -7.56 -2.60
CA PRO A 282 15.48 -8.95 -2.40
C PRO A 282 15.25 -9.81 -3.64
N ASP A 283 15.97 -10.93 -3.73
CA ASP A 283 15.79 -11.92 -4.78
C ASP A 283 14.33 -12.41 -4.84
N GLY A 284 13.82 -12.56 -6.05
CA GLY A 284 12.43 -12.96 -6.29
C GLY A 284 11.41 -11.82 -6.18
N CYS A 285 11.79 -10.61 -5.74
CA CYS A 285 10.93 -9.43 -5.74
C CYS A 285 11.06 -8.64 -7.04
N ALA A 286 9.92 -8.32 -7.67
CA ALA A 286 9.84 -7.30 -8.71
C ALA A 286 8.98 -6.16 -8.17
N HIS A 287 9.63 -5.04 -7.84
CA HIS A 287 8.95 -3.86 -7.29
C HIS A 287 8.33 -2.99 -8.40
N ASN A 288 7.49 -2.04 -8.01
CA ASN A 288 6.74 -1.18 -8.94
C ASN A 288 7.19 0.28 -8.92
N ALA A 289 8.37 0.58 -8.42
CA ALA A 289 8.88 1.94 -8.26
C ALA A 289 7.87 2.88 -7.57
N HIS A 290 7.18 2.39 -6.51
CA HIS A 290 6.20 3.19 -5.78
C HIS A 290 6.83 4.44 -5.18
N MET A 291 8.05 4.34 -4.67
CA MET A 291 8.82 5.45 -4.15
C MET A 291 10.31 5.21 -4.33
N PHE A 292 11.08 6.28 -4.28
CA PHE A 292 12.52 6.21 -4.07
C PHE A 292 12.85 6.86 -2.73
N TYR A 293 13.68 6.22 -1.92
CA TYR A 293 14.13 6.74 -0.64
C TYR A 293 15.61 6.51 -0.43
N ILE A 294 16.20 7.29 0.42
CA ILE A 294 17.55 7.08 0.93
C ILE A 294 17.51 6.99 2.45
N LYS A 295 18.48 6.30 3.04
CA LYS A 295 18.71 6.29 4.47
C LYS A 295 19.99 7.06 4.77
N VAL A 296 19.88 8.07 5.61
CA VAL A 296 21.01 8.86 6.08
C VAL A 296 21.48 8.34 7.43
N LYS A 297 22.46 9.02 8.05
CA LYS A 297 23.06 8.57 9.31
C LYS A 297 22.06 8.54 10.48
N ASP A 298 21.30 9.61 10.66
CA ASP A 298 20.40 9.81 11.81
C ASP A 298 19.33 10.89 11.51
N LEU A 299 18.46 11.12 12.50
CA LEU A 299 17.38 12.10 12.44
C LEU A 299 17.87 13.53 12.17
N ASN A 300 19.00 13.91 12.72
CA ASN A 300 19.54 15.26 12.55
C ASN A 300 19.98 15.48 11.11
N GLU A 301 20.79 14.58 10.56
CA GLU A 301 21.25 14.65 9.17
C GLU A 301 20.06 14.59 8.20
N ARG A 302 19.03 13.79 8.49
CA ARG A 302 17.80 13.79 7.70
C ARG A 302 17.10 15.15 7.71
N SER A 303 16.99 15.75 8.87
CA SER A 303 16.32 17.05 9.04
C SER A 303 17.09 18.17 8.33
N GLU A 304 18.40 18.15 8.42
CA GLU A 304 19.29 19.10 7.72
C GLU A 304 19.19 18.93 6.20
N LEU A 305 19.18 17.69 5.70
CA LEU A 305 19.03 17.41 4.27
C LEU A 305 17.65 17.86 3.75
N ILE A 306 16.56 17.62 4.48
CA ILE A 306 15.22 18.11 4.13
C ILE A 306 15.25 19.65 4.02
N HIS A 307 15.84 20.33 5.00
CA HIS A 307 15.93 21.78 4.99
C HIS A 307 16.76 22.30 3.81
N PHE A 308 17.90 21.68 3.54
CA PHE A 308 18.76 22.01 2.41
C PHE A 308 18.05 21.85 1.07
N LEU A 309 17.42 20.68 0.84
CA LEU A 309 16.67 20.38 -0.40
C LEU A 309 15.50 21.37 -0.59
N LYS A 310 14.81 21.72 0.49
CA LYS A 310 13.75 22.74 0.45
C LYS A 310 14.30 24.10 -0.01
N GLY A 311 15.48 24.50 0.46
CA GLY A 311 16.20 25.71 0.02
C GLY A 311 16.59 25.66 -1.47
N LYS A 312 16.69 24.47 -2.05
CA LYS A 312 16.95 24.24 -3.47
C LYS A 312 15.66 24.00 -4.28
N ASN A 313 14.50 24.35 -3.73
CA ASN A 313 13.18 24.12 -4.36
C ASN A 313 12.85 22.65 -4.64
N ILE A 314 13.34 21.71 -3.84
CA ILE A 314 13.06 20.29 -3.90
C ILE A 314 12.26 19.90 -2.65
N LYS A 315 11.07 19.28 -2.83
CA LYS A 315 10.22 18.82 -1.73
C LYS A 315 10.52 17.35 -1.45
N SER A 316 11.16 17.06 -0.33
CA SER A 316 11.39 15.70 0.20
C SER A 316 10.68 15.52 1.53
N VAL A 317 10.35 14.29 1.91
CA VAL A 317 9.55 14.02 3.11
C VAL A 317 10.03 12.76 3.84
N PHE A 318 9.87 12.73 5.16
CA PHE A 318 10.06 11.52 5.96
C PHE A 318 8.91 10.51 5.78
N HIS A 319 9.06 9.29 6.35
CA HIS A 319 8.05 8.22 6.37
C HIS A 319 8.44 7.11 7.33
N TYR A 320 7.64 6.61 8.15
CA TYR A 320 6.51 6.99 8.97
C TYR A 320 7.00 7.34 10.40
N ILE A 321 6.14 7.87 11.27
CA ILE A 321 6.38 7.76 12.71
C ILE A 321 5.89 6.37 13.12
N PRO A 322 6.70 5.55 13.81
CA PRO A 322 6.28 4.21 14.21
C PRO A 322 5.00 4.23 15.05
N LEU A 323 4.04 3.37 14.72
CA LEU A 323 2.73 3.39 15.37
C LEU A 323 2.81 3.11 16.87
N HIS A 324 3.66 2.19 17.30
CA HIS A 324 3.80 1.83 18.71
C HIS A 324 4.24 2.98 19.60
N SER A 325 4.94 3.98 19.06
CA SER A 325 5.39 5.18 19.80
C SER A 325 4.32 6.27 19.89
N SER A 326 3.29 6.21 19.03
CA SER A 326 2.21 7.18 18.97
C SER A 326 1.26 7.08 20.18
N PRO A 327 0.52 8.15 20.52
CA PRO A 327 -0.47 8.10 21.60
C PRO A 327 -1.54 7.02 21.41
N ALA A 328 -2.03 6.82 20.18
CA ALA A 328 -3.01 5.79 19.86
C ALA A 328 -2.39 4.38 19.94
N GLY A 329 -1.22 4.19 19.36
CA GLY A 329 -0.54 2.90 19.36
C GLY A 329 -0.19 2.39 20.75
N LYS A 330 0.21 3.27 21.67
CA LYS A 330 0.43 2.93 23.10
C LYS A 330 -0.83 2.46 23.81
N ARG A 331 -2.00 2.97 23.42
CA ARG A 331 -3.29 2.61 24.02
C ARG A 331 -3.91 1.37 23.38
N LEU A 332 -3.82 1.26 22.06
CA LEU A 332 -4.57 0.30 21.25
C LEU A 332 -3.73 -0.90 20.80
N GLY A 333 -2.42 -0.84 21.00
CA GLY A 333 -1.49 -1.89 20.61
C GLY A 333 -0.47 -2.21 21.70
N LYS A 334 0.42 -3.13 21.35
CA LYS A 334 1.59 -3.51 22.16
C LYS A 334 2.73 -3.88 21.22
N PHE A 335 3.93 -3.37 21.46
CA PHE A 335 5.12 -3.85 20.78
C PHE A 335 5.59 -5.17 21.42
N HIS A 336 5.80 -6.18 20.60
CA HIS A 336 6.34 -7.48 21.03
C HIS A 336 7.86 -7.49 20.83
N GLY A 337 8.59 -7.98 21.83
CA GLY A 337 10.05 -8.01 21.78
C GLY A 337 10.69 -6.62 21.94
N THR A 338 11.79 -6.39 21.22
CA THR A 338 12.61 -5.17 21.31
C THR A 338 12.52 -4.40 19.98
N ASP A 339 12.26 -3.11 20.05
CA ASP A 339 12.38 -2.18 18.91
C ASP A 339 13.86 -1.91 18.64
N LYS A 340 14.43 -2.73 17.75
CA LYS A 340 15.84 -2.63 17.35
C LYS A 340 16.02 -1.78 16.10
N TYR A 341 15.09 -1.89 15.17
CA TYR A 341 15.21 -1.29 13.84
C TYR A 341 14.10 -0.28 13.52
N THR A 342 12.87 -0.52 13.95
CA THR A 342 11.71 0.28 13.52
C THR A 342 11.91 1.78 13.77
N THR A 343 12.26 2.19 14.99
CA THR A 343 12.48 3.62 15.30
C THR A 343 13.71 4.16 14.59
N VAL A 344 14.84 3.45 14.71
CA VAL A 344 16.12 3.92 14.12
C VAL A 344 16.02 4.10 12.61
N GLU A 345 15.46 3.13 11.91
CA GLU A 345 15.34 3.19 10.45
C GLU A 345 14.30 4.24 10.01
N SER A 346 13.21 4.43 10.76
CA SER A 346 12.22 5.48 10.49
C SER A 346 12.81 6.89 10.62
N GLU A 347 13.76 7.09 11.54
CA GLU A 347 14.44 8.37 11.74
C GLU A 347 15.45 8.69 10.63
N ARG A 348 15.99 7.66 9.98
CA ARG A 348 17.01 7.78 8.93
C ARG A 348 16.41 7.94 7.53
N LEU A 349 15.19 7.47 7.30
CA LEU A 349 14.61 7.36 5.98
C LEU A 349 14.06 8.69 5.47
N LEU A 350 14.51 9.07 4.26
CA LEU A 350 14.06 10.24 3.51
C LEU A 350 13.55 9.81 2.12
N ARG A 351 12.31 10.14 1.79
CA ARG A 351 11.75 9.93 0.45
C ARG A 351 12.03 11.11 -0.46
N LEU A 352 12.44 10.81 -1.68
CA LEU A 352 12.68 11.77 -2.76
C LEU A 352 11.45 11.93 -3.65
N PRO A 353 11.35 13.01 -4.45
CA PRO A 353 10.32 13.17 -5.47
C PRO A 353 10.23 11.94 -6.37
N MET A 354 9.02 11.37 -6.54
CA MET A 354 8.81 10.21 -7.36
C MET A 354 7.36 10.17 -7.87
N TYR A 355 7.14 10.45 -9.17
CA TYR A 355 5.83 10.45 -9.79
C TYR A 355 5.95 10.26 -11.30
N TYR A 356 4.88 9.83 -11.96
CA TYR A 356 4.78 9.69 -13.41
C TYR A 356 5.09 11.02 -14.11
N GLY A 357 6.03 11.02 -15.06
CA GLY A 357 6.48 12.21 -15.78
C GLY A 357 7.40 13.12 -14.96
N LEU A 358 8.12 12.58 -13.95
CA LEU A 358 9.12 13.36 -13.20
C LEU A 358 10.20 13.93 -14.12
N GLY A 359 10.74 13.09 -15.02
CA GLY A 359 11.72 13.44 -16.02
C GLY A 359 13.16 13.44 -15.53
N GLU A 360 14.07 13.06 -16.40
CA GLU A 360 15.50 12.87 -16.16
C GLU A 360 16.20 14.12 -15.59
N ASP A 361 15.96 15.30 -16.19
CA ASP A 361 16.61 16.55 -15.76
C ASP A 361 16.36 16.88 -14.29
N LYS A 362 15.12 16.61 -13.80
CA LYS A 362 14.80 16.85 -12.39
C LYS A 362 15.50 15.85 -11.48
N ILE A 363 15.62 14.59 -11.90
CA ILE A 363 16.31 13.55 -11.14
C ILE A 363 17.79 13.86 -11.03
N ILE A 364 18.44 14.24 -12.14
CA ILE A 364 19.83 14.67 -12.15
C ILE A 364 20.02 15.85 -11.19
N TYR A 365 19.18 16.88 -11.28
CA TYR A 365 19.27 18.03 -10.38
C TYR A 365 19.11 17.64 -8.89
N ILE A 366 18.13 16.77 -8.56
CA ILE A 366 17.92 16.31 -7.19
C ILE A 366 19.15 15.57 -6.65
N THR A 367 19.74 14.68 -7.45
CA THR A 367 20.89 13.88 -7.05
C THR A 367 22.16 14.73 -6.93
N GLU A 368 22.36 15.73 -7.78
CA GLU A 368 23.43 16.70 -7.66
C GLU A 368 23.33 17.51 -6.35
N MET A 369 22.12 17.95 -5.98
CA MET A 369 21.91 18.68 -4.71
C MET A 369 22.17 17.77 -3.49
N ILE A 370 21.81 16.49 -3.56
CA ILE A 370 22.16 15.52 -2.51
C ILE A 370 23.68 15.36 -2.40
N LYS A 371 24.40 15.23 -3.51
CA LYS A 371 25.86 15.14 -3.54
C LYS A 371 26.48 16.43 -3.00
N GLU A 372 25.99 17.61 -3.40
CA GLU A 372 26.44 18.90 -2.88
C GLU A 372 26.28 18.98 -1.35
N PHE A 373 25.17 18.52 -0.80
CA PHE A 373 24.95 18.48 0.65
C PHE A 373 26.03 17.67 1.37
N PHE A 374 26.27 16.43 0.92
CA PHE A 374 27.25 15.56 1.56
C PHE A 374 28.71 16.02 1.35
N THR A 375 29.01 16.66 0.22
CA THR A 375 30.31 17.29 0.00
C THR A 375 30.58 18.38 1.04
N ARG A 376 29.58 19.21 1.36
CA ARG A 376 29.71 20.30 2.34
C ARG A 376 29.89 19.81 3.77
N ILE A 377 29.18 18.77 4.19
CA ILE A 377 29.16 18.35 5.60
C ILE A 377 30.20 17.26 5.93
N ARG A 378 30.65 16.47 4.94
CA ARG A 378 31.57 15.34 5.14
C ARG A 378 32.87 15.45 4.34
N GLY A 379 33.05 16.51 3.54
CA GLY A 379 34.23 16.63 2.68
C GLY A 379 34.35 15.59 1.60
N TYR A 380 33.21 15.09 1.13
CA TYR A 380 33.09 14.05 0.13
C TYR A 380 33.57 14.50 -1.26
#